data_b7f2134c6a7013abf232a4283795b479
#
_entry.id   b7f2134c6a7013abf232a4283795b479
#
_cell.length_a   1.000
_cell.length_b   1.000
_cell.length_c   1.000
_cell.angle_alpha   90.00
_cell.angle_beta   90.00
_cell.angle_gamma   90.00
#
_symmetry.space_group_name_H-M   'P 1'
#
loop_
_entity.id
_entity.type
_entity.pdbx_description
1 polymer ?
#
loop_
_entity_poly.entity_id
_entity_poly.type
_entity_poly.pdbx_seq_one_letter_code
_entity_poly.pdbx_strand_id
1 'polypeptide(L)'
;PIWDLNETWVIVAGACLFAAFPEWYATLFSGFYLPLLLILLALIARGVSFEYRHQREGEEWKRRFDGMIVIGSAVPALLWGVAVANIVQGVPIDADFEFTGTLLTLLNPYGLLGGATTLLLFFTHGLYFVALKTDGPVHRDARSLAKRSGLLTVAVAAVFLVWTIFIAAGREAPLIAVVIAGAGIAAVALVMSVIFNARDREGWAFGAGAVTIVAAVLTLWFALFPYVMPSSTDPSFSLTIENASSTDYTLTIMSWAALVFLPLVLAYQAWTYWVFRKRVTRDVIERASVAAH
;
A
#
# COMPACT_ATOMS: atom_id res chain seq x y z
N PRO A 1 11.69 -3.30 -14.50
CA PRO A 1 11.16 -4.67 -14.73
C PRO A 1 10.21 -5.16 -13.64
N ILE A 2 10.21 -4.52 -12.44
CA ILE A 2 9.42 -5.01 -11.28
C ILE A 2 8.14 -4.19 -11.07
N TRP A 3 8.12 -2.90 -11.45
CA TRP A 3 7.02 -1.99 -11.17
C TRP A 3 5.71 -2.40 -11.85
N ASP A 4 5.78 -2.82 -13.09
CA ASP A 4 4.64 -3.23 -13.92
C ASP A 4 3.89 -4.42 -13.28
N LEU A 5 4.64 -5.43 -12.86
CA LEU A 5 4.07 -6.58 -12.15
C LEU A 5 3.41 -6.18 -10.82
N ASN A 6 3.97 -5.20 -10.10
CA ASN A 6 3.38 -4.74 -8.84
C ASN A 6 2.06 -3.97 -9.06
N GLU A 7 1.92 -3.21 -10.15
CA GLU A 7 0.67 -2.53 -10.46
C GLU A 7 -0.46 -3.49 -10.84
N THR A 8 -0.13 -4.63 -11.43
CA THR A 8 -1.11 -5.68 -11.76
C THR A 8 -1.87 -6.16 -10.52
N TRP A 9 -1.25 -6.20 -9.33
CA TRP A 9 -1.91 -6.60 -8.09
C TRP A 9 -3.07 -5.68 -7.69
N VAL A 10 -3.03 -4.39 -8.03
CA VAL A 10 -4.13 -3.46 -7.77
C VAL A 10 -5.36 -3.85 -8.58
N ILE A 11 -5.17 -4.24 -9.84
CA ILE A 11 -6.25 -4.71 -10.73
C ILE A 11 -6.81 -6.04 -10.20
N VAL A 12 -5.94 -6.97 -9.81
CA VAL A 12 -6.33 -8.26 -9.22
C VAL A 12 -7.14 -8.05 -7.94
N ALA A 13 -6.71 -7.16 -7.06
CA ALA A 13 -7.44 -6.84 -5.83
C ALA A 13 -8.84 -6.30 -6.13
N GLY A 14 -8.99 -5.37 -7.08
CA GLY A 14 -10.28 -4.84 -7.51
C GLY A 14 -11.19 -5.91 -8.11
N ALA A 15 -10.66 -6.77 -8.97
CA ALA A 15 -11.41 -7.87 -9.57
C ALA A 15 -11.85 -8.92 -8.53
N CYS A 16 -10.97 -9.27 -7.58
CA CYS A 16 -11.31 -10.18 -6.48
C CYS A 16 -12.37 -9.58 -5.55
N LEU A 17 -12.27 -8.27 -5.25
CA LEU A 17 -13.27 -7.57 -4.45
C LEU A 17 -14.64 -7.58 -5.13
N PHE A 18 -14.69 -7.26 -6.42
CA PHE A 18 -15.91 -7.31 -7.22
C PHE A 18 -16.58 -8.69 -7.21
N ALA A 19 -15.78 -9.76 -7.37
CA ALA A 19 -16.31 -11.11 -7.45
C ALA A 19 -16.69 -11.69 -6.08
N ALA A 20 -15.92 -11.40 -5.01
CA ALA A 20 -16.15 -11.96 -3.68
C ALA A 20 -17.13 -11.13 -2.84
N PHE A 21 -17.10 -9.79 -2.98
CA PHE A 21 -17.88 -8.85 -2.17
C PHE A 21 -18.49 -7.76 -3.06
N PRO A 22 -19.49 -8.09 -3.91
CA PRO A 22 -20.06 -7.16 -4.88
C PRO A 22 -20.68 -5.92 -4.23
N GLU A 23 -21.39 -6.06 -3.10
CA GLU A 23 -21.99 -4.92 -2.39
C GLU A 23 -20.91 -3.98 -1.83
N TRP A 24 -19.86 -4.54 -1.22
CA TRP A 24 -18.74 -3.71 -0.77
C TRP A 24 -18.04 -3.03 -1.93
N TYR A 25 -17.84 -3.73 -3.05
CA TYR A 25 -17.27 -3.15 -4.26
C TYR A 25 -18.09 -1.96 -4.75
N ALA A 26 -19.42 -2.11 -4.83
CA ALA A 26 -20.32 -1.06 -5.30
C ALA A 26 -20.25 0.19 -4.40
N THR A 27 -20.41 0.04 -3.10
CA THR A 27 -20.36 1.14 -2.12
C THR A 27 -18.98 1.80 -2.08
N LEU A 28 -17.91 1.00 -2.14
CA LEU A 28 -16.54 1.53 -2.14
C LEU A 28 -16.25 2.34 -3.40
N PHE A 29 -16.56 1.80 -4.58
CA PHE A 29 -16.24 2.47 -5.84
C PHE A 29 -17.14 3.68 -6.12
N SER A 30 -18.39 3.69 -5.65
CA SER A 30 -19.24 4.88 -5.72
C SER A 30 -18.79 5.95 -4.73
N GLY A 31 -18.58 5.60 -3.48
CA GLY A 31 -18.24 6.55 -2.42
C GLY A 31 -16.83 7.11 -2.49
N PHE A 32 -15.87 6.28 -2.90
CA PHE A 32 -14.47 6.68 -3.07
C PHE A 32 -14.10 6.97 -4.52
N TYR A 33 -15.11 7.24 -5.39
CA TYR A 33 -14.89 7.47 -6.82
C TYR A 33 -13.80 8.51 -7.09
N LEU A 34 -13.85 9.68 -6.45
CA LEU A 34 -12.87 10.75 -6.68
C LEU A 34 -11.45 10.36 -6.20
N PRO A 35 -11.24 9.84 -4.98
CA PRO A 35 -9.93 9.31 -4.58
C PRO A 35 -9.39 8.24 -5.52
N LEU A 36 -10.23 7.28 -5.91
CA LEU A 36 -9.82 6.19 -6.81
C LEU A 36 -9.48 6.70 -8.21
N LEU A 37 -10.26 7.67 -8.74
CA LEU A 37 -9.96 8.34 -10.00
C LEU A 37 -8.61 9.08 -9.94
N LEU A 38 -8.33 9.80 -8.85
CA LEU A 38 -7.05 10.49 -8.66
C LEU A 38 -5.88 9.52 -8.57
N ILE A 39 -6.05 8.38 -7.89
CA ILE A 39 -5.06 7.30 -7.86
C ILE A 39 -4.80 6.80 -9.29
N LEU A 40 -5.84 6.50 -10.04
CA LEU A 40 -5.73 5.99 -11.41
C LEU A 40 -5.01 6.99 -12.33
N LEU A 41 -5.40 8.26 -12.30
CA LEU A 41 -4.76 9.31 -13.09
C LEU A 41 -3.28 9.49 -12.72
N ALA A 42 -2.95 9.41 -11.43
CA ALA A 42 -1.58 9.48 -10.95
C ALA A 42 -0.73 8.29 -11.42
N LEU A 43 -1.28 7.07 -11.39
CA LEU A 43 -0.61 5.87 -11.89
C LEU A 43 -0.42 5.93 -13.42
N ILE A 44 -1.40 6.41 -14.18
CA ILE A 44 -1.28 6.61 -15.63
C ILE A 44 -0.18 7.64 -15.92
N ALA A 45 -0.20 8.79 -15.24
CA ALA A 45 0.83 9.81 -15.40
C ALA A 45 2.24 9.27 -15.11
N ARG A 46 2.38 8.45 -14.06
CA ARG A 46 3.64 7.78 -13.71
C ARG A 46 4.07 6.79 -14.79
N GLY A 47 3.17 5.92 -15.25
CA GLY A 47 3.45 4.93 -16.29
C GLY A 47 3.91 5.57 -17.60
N VAL A 48 3.16 6.57 -18.08
CA VAL A 48 3.53 7.38 -19.26
C VAL A 48 4.90 8.04 -19.07
N SER A 49 5.20 8.52 -17.88
CA SER A 49 6.45 9.21 -17.60
C SER A 49 7.69 8.30 -17.72
N PHE A 50 7.60 7.02 -17.37
CA PHE A 50 8.71 6.09 -17.54
C PHE A 50 9.12 5.91 -19.00
N GLU A 51 8.15 5.87 -19.93
CA GLU A 51 8.41 5.69 -21.35
C GLU A 51 8.84 7.01 -22.03
N TYR A 52 8.17 8.12 -21.73
CA TYR A 52 8.39 9.38 -22.43
C TYR A 52 9.57 10.20 -21.92
N ARG A 53 10.07 9.94 -20.71
CA ARG A 53 11.22 10.62 -20.12
C ARG A 53 12.47 10.55 -21.00
N HIS A 54 12.66 9.45 -21.71
CA HIS A 54 13.83 9.19 -22.55
C HIS A 54 13.67 9.62 -24.01
N GLN A 55 12.49 10.12 -24.41
CA GLN A 55 12.20 10.51 -25.78
C GLN A 55 12.92 11.81 -26.22
N ARG A 56 13.37 12.62 -25.27
CA ARG A 56 14.11 13.86 -25.53
C ARG A 56 15.28 14.02 -24.55
N GLU A 57 16.38 14.64 -25.05
CA GLU A 57 17.60 14.84 -24.26
C GLU A 57 17.55 16.09 -23.37
N GLY A 58 16.59 17.02 -23.57
CA GLY A 58 16.48 18.26 -22.85
C GLY A 58 16.28 18.09 -21.34
N GLU A 59 17.10 18.74 -20.50
CA GLU A 59 17.06 18.66 -19.04
C GLU A 59 15.72 19.14 -18.48
N GLU A 60 15.08 20.15 -19.09
CA GLU A 60 13.75 20.62 -18.66
C GLU A 60 12.68 19.54 -18.93
N TRP A 61 12.78 18.84 -20.04
CA TRP A 61 11.90 17.71 -20.38
C TRP A 61 12.03 16.61 -19.31
N LYS A 62 13.23 16.16 -19.03
CA LYS A 62 13.48 15.12 -18.02
C LYS A 62 12.98 15.54 -16.64
N ARG A 63 13.22 16.79 -16.22
CA ARG A 63 12.76 17.30 -14.92
C ARG A 63 11.23 17.31 -14.79
N ARG A 64 10.50 17.61 -15.86
CA ARG A 64 9.02 17.56 -15.85
C ARG A 64 8.52 16.14 -15.63
N PHE A 65 9.08 15.17 -16.34
CA PHE A 65 8.71 13.77 -16.17
C PHE A 65 9.15 13.20 -14.82
N ASP A 66 10.31 13.59 -14.31
CA ASP A 66 10.74 13.26 -12.95
C ASP A 66 9.74 13.76 -11.89
N GLY A 67 9.26 14.99 -12.04
CA GLY A 67 8.20 15.54 -11.20
C GLY A 67 6.89 14.75 -11.28
N MET A 68 6.47 14.35 -12.49
CA MET A 68 5.30 13.50 -12.70
C MET A 68 5.46 12.12 -12.07
N ILE A 69 6.65 11.52 -12.12
CA ILE A 69 6.95 10.23 -11.45
C ILE A 69 6.82 10.38 -9.94
N VAL A 70 7.36 11.46 -9.37
CA VAL A 70 7.26 11.72 -7.92
C VAL A 70 5.81 11.92 -7.48
N ILE A 71 5.06 12.79 -8.16
CA ILE A 71 3.64 13.04 -7.85
C ILE A 71 2.81 11.77 -8.09
N GLY A 72 3.01 11.10 -9.23
CA GLY A 72 2.33 9.87 -9.59
C GLY A 72 2.62 8.69 -8.65
N SER A 73 3.67 8.77 -7.85
CA SER A 73 3.98 7.79 -6.81
C SER A 73 3.45 8.22 -5.43
N ALA A 74 3.55 9.51 -5.09
CA ALA A 74 3.13 10.03 -3.78
C ALA A 74 1.60 10.04 -3.63
N VAL A 75 0.87 10.42 -4.68
CA VAL A 75 -0.60 10.51 -4.64
C VAL A 75 -1.25 9.15 -4.34
N PRO A 76 -0.95 8.06 -5.04
CA PRO A 76 -1.49 6.74 -4.69
C PRO A 76 -1.09 6.28 -3.29
N ALA A 77 0.17 6.48 -2.89
CA ALA A 77 0.64 6.10 -1.57
C ALA A 77 -0.10 6.83 -0.44
N LEU A 78 -0.45 8.10 -0.64
CA LEU A 78 -1.23 8.90 0.30
C LEU A 78 -2.71 8.47 0.30
N LEU A 79 -3.33 8.44 -0.88
CA LEU A 79 -4.78 8.25 -1.01
C LEU A 79 -5.23 6.83 -0.65
N TRP A 80 -4.43 5.80 -0.89
CA TRP A 80 -4.72 4.45 -0.38
C TRP A 80 -4.75 4.42 1.15
N GLY A 81 -3.84 5.13 1.81
CA GLY A 81 -3.86 5.22 3.27
C GLY A 81 -5.06 5.99 3.79
N VAL A 82 -5.44 7.09 3.13
CA VAL A 82 -6.66 7.83 3.45
C VAL A 82 -7.89 6.92 3.30
N ALA A 83 -7.98 6.19 2.18
CA ALA A 83 -9.12 5.30 1.91
C ALA A 83 -9.25 4.19 2.97
N VAL A 84 -8.17 3.44 3.20
CA VAL A 84 -8.17 2.32 4.18
C VAL A 84 -8.45 2.82 5.60
N ALA A 85 -7.86 3.95 6.01
CA ALA A 85 -8.14 4.53 7.33
C ALA A 85 -9.62 4.92 7.47
N ASN A 86 -10.22 5.53 6.46
CA ASN A 86 -11.66 5.85 6.48
C ASN A 86 -12.53 4.59 6.57
N ILE A 87 -12.19 3.52 5.86
CA ILE A 87 -12.90 2.24 5.99
C ILE A 87 -12.80 1.73 7.44
N VAL A 88 -11.60 1.76 8.03
CA VAL A 88 -11.41 1.33 9.42
C VAL A 88 -12.17 2.21 10.41
N GLN A 89 -12.17 3.52 10.20
CA GLN A 89 -12.91 4.46 11.06
C GLN A 89 -14.42 4.32 10.91
N GLY A 90 -14.90 3.89 9.73
CA GLY A 90 -16.30 3.92 9.32
C GLY A 90 -16.63 5.19 8.57
N VAL A 91 -17.48 5.03 7.57
CA VAL A 91 -17.92 6.10 6.66
C VAL A 91 -19.44 6.26 6.70
N PRO A 92 -19.98 7.43 6.35
CA PRO A 92 -21.44 7.62 6.35
C PRO A 92 -22.06 6.79 5.21
N ILE A 93 -22.75 5.73 5.61
CA ILE A 93 -23.52 4.82 4.74
C ILE A 93 -24.98 4.90 5.19
N ASP A 94 -25.91 4.98 4.25
CA ASP A 94 -27.35 4.97 4.50
C ASP A 94 -27.98 3.57 4.43
N ALA A 95 -29.31 3.51 4.51
CA ALA A 95 -30.07 2.26 4.52
C ALA A 95 -30.01 1.48 3.19
N ASP A 96 -29.67 2.15 2.08
CA ASP A 96 -29.52 1.57 0.75
C ASP A 96 -28.06 1.17 0.45
N PHE A 97 -27.19 1.17 1.49
CA PHE A 97 -25.76 0.94 1.41
C PHE A 97 -24.99 1.96 0.54
N GLU A 98 -25.60 3.15 0.32
CA GLU A 98 -24.98 4.23 -0.44
C GLU A 98 -24.12 5.13 0.47
N PHE A 99 -22.95 5.55 -0.05
CA PHE A 99 -22.11 6.51 0.63
C PHE A 99 -22.68 7.92 0.52
N THR A 100 -23.03 8.53 1.63
CA THR A 100 -23.66 9.87 1.70
C THR A 100 -22.69 11.01 1.99
N GLY A 101 -21.40 10.69 2.14
CA GLY A 101 -20.35 11.67 2.40
C GLY A 101 -19.84 12.41 1.15
N THR A 102 -18.81 13.19 1.33
CA THR A 102 -18.09 13.91 0.27
C THR A 102 -16.60 13.61 0.35
N LEU A 103 -15.83 14.05 -0.65
CA LEU A 103 -14.36 13.97 -0.59
C LEU A 103 -13.80 14.61 0.70
N LEU A 104 -14.38 15.72 1.14
CA LEU A 104 -13.94 16.42 2.37
C LEU A 104 -14.19 15.58 3.63
N THR A 105 -15.25 14.78 3.66
CA THR A 105 -15.53 13.84 4.76
C THR A 105 -14.40 12.81 4.91
N LEU A 106 -13.80 12.39 3.80
CA LEU A 106 -12.69 11.44 3.79
C LEU A 106 -11.36 12.07 4.23
N LEU A 107 -11.23 13.40 4.18
CA LEU A 107 -10.03 14.13 4.61
C LEU A 107 -10.07 14.48 6.11
N ASN A 108 -10.65 13.62 6.92
CA ASN A 108 -10.64 13.76 8.38
C ASN A 108 -9.24 13.47 8.99
N PRO A 109 -9.00 13.86 10.25
CA PRO A 109 -7.67 13.72 10.88
C PRO A 109 -7.13 12.30 10.91
N TYR A 110 -7.98 11.29 11.14
CA TYR A 110 -7.55 9.88 11.14
C TYR A 110 -7.25 9.39 9.72
N GLY A 111 -8.08 9.76 8.74
CA GLY A 111 -7.85 9.48 7.32
C GLY A 111 -6.51 10.08 6.84
N LEU A 112 -6.26 11.36 7.16
CA LEU A 112 -5.00 12.05 6.81
C LEU A 112 -3.80 11.42 7.51
N LEU A 113 -3.93 11.00 8.77
CA LEU A 113 -2.88 10.28 9.49
C LEU A 113 -2.58 8.93 8.84
N GLY A 114 -3.60 8.18 8.41
CA GLY A 114 -3.44 6.95 7.64
C GLY A 114 -2.71 7.18 6.32
N GLY A 115 -3.09 8.22 5.58
CA GLY A 115 -2.40 8.64 4.36
C GLY A 115 -0.94 9.00 4.59
N ALA A 116 -0.64 9.79 5.62
CA ALA A 116 0.73 10.12 5.98
C ALA A 116 1.54 8.88 6.37
N THR A 117 0.92 7.95 7.10
CA THR A 117 1.55 6.68 7.51
C THR A 117 1.95 5.83 6.31
N THR A 118 1.03 5.62 5.36
CA THR A 118 1.32 4.80 4.16
C THR A 118 2.33 5.48 3.25
N LEU A 119 2.23 6.79 3.03
CA LEU A 119 3.19 7.55 2.25
C LEU A 119 4.61 7.40 2.82
N LEU A 120 4.79 7.64 4.12
CA LEU A 120 6.08 7.53 4.79
C LEU A 120 6.60 6.09 4.83
N LEU A 121 5.73 5.12 5.08
CA LEU A 121 6.08 3.70 5.14
C LEU A 121 6.56 3.21 3.78
N PHE A 122 5.82 3.49 2.70
CA PHE A 122 6.18 3.07 1.35
C PHE A 122 7.43 3.79 0.85
N PHE A 123 7.57 5.08 1.16
CA PHE A 123 8.77 5.84 0.85
C PHE A 123 10.01 5.25 1.54
N THR A 124 9.92 4.99 2.85
CA THR A 124 11.04 4.41 3.62
C THR A 124 11.38 3.00 3.16
N HIS A 125 10.36 2.17 2.89
CA HIS A 125 10.56 0.82 2.36
C HIS A 125 11.19 0.84 0.95
N GLY A 126 10.76 1.77 0.10
CA GLY A 126 11.37 2.02 -1.21
C GLY A 126 12.85 2.41 -1.11
N LEU A 127 13.23 3.24 -0.13
CA LEU A 127 14.63 3.60 0.13
C LEU A 127 15.47 2.39 0.57
N TYR A 128 14.92 1.47 1.37
CA TYR A 128 15.59 0.20 1.69
C TYR A 128 15.83 -0.64 0.43
N PHE A 129 14.84 -0.69 -0.48
CA PHE A 129 15.00 -1.38 -1.75
C PHE A 129 16.08 -0.73 -2.65
N VAL A 130 16.07 0.61 -2.74
CA VAL A 130 17.11 1.35 -3.50
C VAL A 130 18.48 1.07 -2.91
N ALA A 131 18.65 1.15 -1.59
CA ALA A 131 19.92 0.85 -0.92
C ALA A 131 20.36 -0.60 -1.18
N LEU A 132 19.43 -1.57 -1.18
CA LEU A 132 19.72 -2.97 -1.45
C LEU A 132 20.18 -3.22 -2.89
N LYS A 133 19.67 -2.42 -3.86
CA LYS A 133 19.85 -2.64 -5.30
C LYS A 133 20.90 -1.75 -5.95
N THR A 134 21.42 -0.75 -5.26
CA THR A 134 22.39 0.21 -5.81
C THR A 134 23.73 0.14 -5.08
N ASP A 135 24.72 0.86 -5.62
CA ASP A 135 26.04 1.04 -5.04
C ASP A 135 26.49 2.50 -5.15
N GLY A 136 27.60 2.85 -4.47
CA GLY A 136 28.21 4.17 -4.54
C GLY A 136 27.41 5.29 -3.86
N PRO A 137 27.33 6.51 -4.47
CA PRO A 137 26.64 7.66 -3.87
C PRO A 137 25.14 7.43 -3.63
N VAL A 138 24.43 6.86 -4.61
CA VAL A 138 22.99 6.60 -4.53
C VAL A 138 22.66 5.69 -3.34
N HIS A 139 23.46 4.65 -3.12
CA HIS A 139 23.34 3.77 -1.97
C HIS A 139 23.46 4.52 -0.64
N ARG A 140 24.51 5.38 -0.50
CA ARG A 140 24.74 6.16 0.73
C ARG A 140 23.60 7.15 1.01
N ASP A 141 23.14 7.84 -0.03
CA ASP A 141 22.08 8.83 0.07
C ASP A 141 20.74 8.16 0.44
N ALA A 142 20.42 7.04 -0.21
CA ALA A 142 19.22 6.25 0.10
C ALA A 142 19.21 5.78 1.56
N ARG A 143 20.34 5.28 2.08
CA ARG A 143 20.45 4.86 3.49
C ARG A 143 20.33 6.01 4.47
N SER A 144 20.98 7.14 4.18
CA SER A 144 20.90 8.34 5.02
C SER A 144 19.48 8.87 5.09
N LEU A 145 18.81 8.94 3.94
CA LEU A 145 17.42 9.38 3.86
C LEU A 145 16.46 8.38 4.53
N ALA A 146 16.68 7.07 4.33
CA ALA A 146 15.92 6.00 4.99
C ALA A 146 16.02 6.05 6.51
N LYS A 147 17.16 6.45 7.08
CA LYS A 147 17.31 6.63 8.53
C LYS A 147 16.42 7.77 9.05
N ARG A 148 16.38 8.91 8.35
CA ARG A 148 15.57 10.07 8.76
C ARG A 148 14.09 9.81 8.54
N SER A 149 13.70 9.34 7.36
CA SER A 149 12.31 9.01 7.05
C SER A 149 11.80 7.87 7.94
N GLY A 150 12.62 6.86 8.23
CA GLY A 150 12.26 5.74 9.08
C GLY A 150 11.92 6.15 10.51
N LEU A 151 12.67 7.08 11.11
CA LEU A 151 12.33 7.61 12.43
C LEU A 151 10.99 8.36 12.43
N LEU A 152 10.75 9.16 11.39
CA LEU A 152 9.46 9.85 11.22
C LEU A 152 8.33 8.83 10.99
N THR A 153 8.57 7.80 10.18
CA THR A 153 7.60 6.71 9.95
C THR A 153 7.23 6.02 11.25
N VAL A 154 8.23 5.70 12.11
CA VAL A 154 7.97 5.08 13.43
C VAL A 154 7.05 5.97 14.27
N ALA A 155 7.33 7.27 14.35
CA ALA A 155 6.52 8.19 15.15
C ALA A 155 5.07 8.30 14.63
N VAL A 156 4.90 8.50 13.32
CA VAL A 156 3.58 8.68 12.69
C VAL A 156 2.78 7.37 12.72
N ALA A 157 3.43 6.23 12.40
CA ALA A 157 2.79 4.91 12.45
C ALA A 157 2.40 4.51 13.88
N ALA A 158 3.19 4.86 14.89
CA ALA A 158 2.83 4.59 16.30
C ALA A 158 1.53 5.31 16.67
N VAL A 159 1.39 6.59 16.33
CA VAL A 159 0.14 7.35 16.57
C VAL A 159 -1.02 6.72 15.82
N PHE A 160 -0.84 6.33 14.56
CA PHE A 160 -1.88 5.69 13.75
C PHE A 160 -2.32 4.34 14.35
N LEU A 161 -1.37 3.47 14.74
CA LEU A 161 -1.69 2.17 15.32
C LEU A 161 -2.40 2.30 16.67
N VAL A 162 -1.95 3.22 17.53
CA VAL A 162 -2.62 3.49 18.82
C VAL A 162 -4.05 3.97 18.57
N TRP A 163 -4.26 4.91 17.67
CA TRP A 163 -5.60 5.39 17.33
C TRP A 163 -6.48 4.27 16.75
N THR A 164 -5.93 3.42 15.89
CA THR A 164 -6.61 2.24 15.34
C THR A 164 -7.08 1.29 16.45
N ILE A 165 -6.22 1.03 17.45
CA ILE A 165 -6.59 0.20 18.62
C ILE A 165 -7.74 0.82 19.39
N PHE A 166 -7.74 2.14 19.61
CA PHE A 166 -8.86 2.83 20.25
C PHE A 166 -10.17 2.74 19.47
N ILE A 167 -10.12 2.84 18.14
CA ILE A 167 -11.31 2.65 17.27
C ILE A 167 -11.82 1.22 17.40
N ALA A 168 -10.94 0.21 17.32
CA ALA A 168 -11.32 -1.19 17.44
C ALA A 168 -11.90 -1.52 18.83
N ALA A 169 -11.29 -0.99 19.90
CA ALA A 169 -11.78 -1.14 21.26
C ALA A 169 -13.14 -0.47 21.48
N GLY A 170 -13.35 0.73 20.92
CA GLY A 170 -14.62 1.45 20.99
C GLY A 170 -15.76 0.77 20.27
N ARG A 171 -15.46 -0.14 19.32
CA ARG A 171 -16.44 -1.01 18.64
C ARG A 171 -16.60 -2.37 19.28
N GLU A 172 -15.93 -2.63 20.41
CA GLU A 172 -15.91 -3.94 21.05
C GLU A 172 -15.51 -5.06 20.07
N ALA A 173 -14.49 -4.77 19.21
CA ALA A 173 -14.05 -5.68 18.16
C ALA A 173 -13.77 -7.08 18.74
N PRO A 174 -14.38 -8.15 18.21
CA PRO A 174 -14.25 -9.51 18.76
C PRO A 174 -12.80 -10.02 18.83
N LEU A 175 -11.95 -9.49 17.93
CA LEU A 175 -10.56 -9.89 17.79
C LEU A 175 -9.56 -8.85 18.35
N ILE A 176 -9.97 -8.03 19.30
CA ILE A 176 -9.12 -6.94 19.83
C ILE A 176 -7.73 -7.40 20.30
N ALA A 177 -7.63 -8.60 20.90
CA ALA A 177 -6.33 -9.16 21.30
C ALA A 177 -5.43 -9.42 20.10
N VAL A 178 -5.99 -9.88 18.96
CA VAL A 178 -5.26 -10.10 17.70
C VAL A 178 -4.85 -8.77 17.08
N VAL A 179 -5.70 -7.75 17.16
CA VAL A 179 -5.40 -6.38 16.71
C VAL A 179 -4.20 -5.82 17.49
N ILE A 180 -4.20 -5.93 18.82
CA ILE A 180 -3.10 -5.46 19.67
C ILE A 180 -1.80 -6.22 19.36
N ALA A 181 -1.88 -7.55 19.23
CA ALA A 181 -0.71 -8.38 18.90
C ALA A 181 -0.14 -8.03 17.52
N GLY A 182 -1.01 -7.89 16.50
CA GLY A 182 -0.63 -7.50 15.13
C GLY A 182 0.01 -6.11 15.08
N ALA A 183 -0.59 -5.13 15.77
CA ALA A 183 -0.02 -3.79 15.91
C ALA A 183 1.36 -3.81 16.59
N GLY A 184 1.53 -4.65 17.63
CA GLY A 184 2.82 -4.86 18.29
C GLY A 184 3.87 -5.45 17.37
N ILE A 185 3.51 -6.47 16.57
CA ILE A 185 4.39 -7.07 15.57
C ILE A 185 4.79 -6.02 14.50
N ALA A 186 3.82 -5.26 13.98
CA ALA A 186 4.08 -4.21 13.00
C ALA A 186 5.04 -3.13 13.55
N ALA A 187 4.81 -2.67 14.79
CA ALA A 187 5.65 -1.67 15.43
C ALA A 187 7.08 -2.18 15.67
N VAL A 188 7.24 -3.39 16.22
CA VAL A 188 8.55 -4.02 16.44
C VAL A 188 9.30 -4.22 15.13
N ALA A 189 8.62 -4.76 14.09
CA ALA A 189 9.23 -4.97 12.79
C ALA A 189 9.67 -3.64 12.14
N LEU A 190 8.88 -2.57 12.28
CA LEU A 190 9.23 -1.23 11.79
C LEU A 190 10.47 -0.68 12.49
N VAL A 191 10.54 -0.76 13.82
CA VAL A 191 11.73 -0.34 14.59
C VAL A 191 12.94 -1.17 14.19
N MET A 192 12.79 -2.48 14.03
CA MET A 192 13.87 -3.36 13.58
C MET A 192 14.35 -3.01 12.16
N SER A 193 13.47 -2.59 11.25
CA SER A 193 13.86 -2.15 9.91
C SER A 193 14.79 -0.94 9.96
N VAL A 194 14.49 0.04 10.82
CA VAL A 194 15.35 1.22 11.04
C VAL A 194 16.69 0.84 11.66
N ILE A 195 16.70 -0.06 12.66
CA ILE A 195 17.92 -0.55 13.31
C ILE A 195 18.81 -1.30 12.30
N PHE A 196 18.24 -2.19 11.49
CA PHE A 196 19.00 -2.93 10.47
C PHE A 196 19.58 -1.99 9.41
N ASN A 197 18.83 -0.98 8.97
CA ASN A 197 19.35 0.05 8.05
C ASN A 197 20.52 0.82 8.69
N ALA A 198 20.45 1.15 9.98
CA ALA A 198 21.52 1.82 10.69
C ALA A 198 22.78 0.95 10.84
N ARG A 199 22.62 -0.40 10.85
CA ARG A 199 23.70 -1.39 10.99
C ARG A 199 24.21 -1.95 9.67
N ASP A 200 23.99 -1.30 8.54
CA ASP A 200 24.44 -1.74 7.21
C ASP A 200 23.90 -3.12 6.78
N ARG A 201 22.68 -3.46 7.23
CA ARG A 201 22.02 -4.73 6.91
C ARG A 201 20.77 -4.51 6.06
N GLU A 202 20.95 -4.02 4.83
CA GLU A 202 19.87 -3.57 3.94
C GLU A 202 18.84 -4.67 3.64
N GLY A 203 19.29 -5.92 3.43
CA GLY A 203 18.41 -7.05 3.18
C GLY A 203 17.48 -7.33 4.36
N TRP A 204 17.99 -7.24 5.59
CA TRP A 204 17.19 -7.38 6.81
C TRP A 204 16.27 -6.17 7.04
N ALA A 205 16.73 -4.95 6.70
CA ALA A 205 15.90 -3.75 6.78
C ALA A 205 14.70 -3.86 5.81
N PHE A 206 14.93 -4.29 4.57
CA PHE A 206 13.88 -4.54 3.59
C PHE A 206 12.91 -5.64 4.04
N GLY A 207 13.43 -6.78 4.53
CA GLY A 207 12.60 -7.88 5.03
C GLY A 207 11.75 -7.47 6.23
N ALA A 208 12.32 -6.76 7.21
CA ALA A 208 11.57 -6.25 8.36
C ALA A 208 10.50 -5.22 7.94
N GLY A 209 10.81 -4.35 6.97
CA GLY A 209 9.83 -3.44 6.38
C GLY A 209 8.67 -4.17 5.68
N ALA A 210 8.94 -5.27 4.98
CA ALA A 210 7.89 -6.10 4.38
C ALA A 210 7.01 -6.75 5.47
N VAL A 211 7.60 -7.28 6.54
CA VAL A 211 6.83 -7.81 7.70
C VAL A 211 5.98 -6.71 8.33
N THR A 212 6.50 -5.49 8.46
CA THR A 212 5.72 -4.35 8.96
C THR A 212 4.46 -4.11 8.12
N ILE A 213 4.59 -4.08 6.78
CA ILE A 213 3.46 -3.84 5.88
C ILE A 213 2.42 -4.95 6.01
N VAL A 214 2.84 -6.21 5.97
CA VAL A 214 1.93 -7.36 6.12
C VAL A 214 1.22 -7.33 7.47
N ALA A 215 1.95 -7.14 8.56
CA ALA A 215 1.39 -7.10 9.90
C ALA A 215 0.42 -5.92 10.08
N ALA A 216 0.74 -4.73 9.54
CA ALA A 216 -0.15 -3.57 9.58
C ALA A 216 -1.46 -3.84 8.80
N VAL A 217 -1.37 -4.38 7.59
CA VAL A 217 -2.55 -4.73 6.78
C VAL A 217 -3.44 -5.74 7.52
N LEU A 218 -2.85 -6.82 8.06
CA LEU A 218 -3.61 -7.82 8.83
C LEU A 218 -4.25 -7.19 10.08
N THR A 219 -3.54 -6.29 10.77
CA THR A 219 -4.09 -5.58 11.94
C THR A 219 -5.33 -4.79 11.56
N LEU A 220 -5.33 -4.07 10.44
CA LEU A 220 -6.48 -3.29 9.96
C LEU A 220 -7.66 -4.20 9.59
N TRP A 221 -7.40 -5.34 8.94
CA TRP A 221 -8.43 -6.33 8.63
C TRP A 221 -9.08 -6.93 9.89
N PHE A 222 -8.27 -7.30 10.88
CA PHE A 222 -8.80 -7.82 12.15
C PHE A 222 -9.52 -6.75 12.97
N ALA A 223 -9.12 -5.48 12.87
CA ALA A 223 -9.83 -4.36 13.49
C ALA A 223 -11.21 -4.10 12.86
N LEU A 224 -11.38 -4.45 11.59
CA LEU A 224 -12.66 -4.35 10.88
C LEU A 224 -13.61 -5.51 11.21
N PHE A 225 -13.10 -6.71 11.46
CA PHE A 225 -13.93 -7.91 11.63
C PHE A 225 -15.03 -7.74 12.69
N PRO A 226 -16.30 -8.12 12.41
CA PRO A 226 -16.84 -8.83 11.23
C PRO A 226 -17.27 -7.91 10.07
N TYR A 227 -17.03 -6.62 10.17
CA TYR A 227 -17.38 -5.65 9.13
C TYR A 227 -16.36 -5.67 7.99
N VAL A 228 -16.81 -5.31 6.80
CA VAL A 228 -15.95 -4.96 5.66
C VAL A 228 -15.96 -3.45 5.42
N MET A 229 -17.07 -2.78 5.78
CA MET A 229 -17.20 -1.31 5.72
C MET A 229 -18.23 -0.83 6.75
N PRO A 230 -17.78 -0.44 7.95
CA PRO A 230 -18.67 0.03 9.00
C PRO A 230 -19.34 1.36 8.62
N SER A 231 -20.62 1.50 8.94
CA SER A 231 -21.32 2.78 8.84
C SER A 231 -21.05 3.63 10.08
N SER A 232 -20.78 4.92 9.86
CA SER A 232 -20.70 5.93 10.93
C SER A 232 -22.04 6.57 11.24
N THR A 233 -23.07 6.33 10.42
CA THR A 233 -24.43 6.88 10.58
C THR A 233 -25.27 6.01 11.50
N ASP A 234 -25.40 4.72 11.15
CA ASP A 234 -26.12 3.73 11.94
C ASP A 234 -25.41 2.36 11.80
N PRO A 235 -25.13 1.64 12.90
CA PRO A 235 -24.49 0.32 12.84
C PRO A 235 -25.25 -0.70 11.97
N SER A 236 -26.58 -0.59 11.84
CA SER A 236 -27.40 -1.48 11.01
C SER A 236 -27.16 -1.33 9.51
N PHE A 237 -26.60 -0.19 9.08
CA PHE A 237 -26.25 0.08 7.68
C PHE A 237 -24.82 -0.35 7.32
N SER A 238 -24.14 -0.99 8.27
CA SER A 238 -22.77 -1.46 8.04
C SER A 238 -22.74 -2.65 7.10
N LEU A 239 -21.76 -2.65 6.18
CA LEU A 239 -21.44 -3.82 5.38
C LEU A 239 -20.61 -4.79 6.19
N THR A 240 -21.10 -6.01 6.30
CA THR A 240 -20.46 -7.15 6.98
C THR A 240 -19.98 -8.19 5.99
N ILE A 241 -19.20 -9.15 6.47
CA ILE A 241 -18.78 -10.29 5.64
C ILE A 241 -20.01 -11.05 5.12
N GLU A 242 -21.10 -11.13 5.91
CA GLU A 242 -22.30 -11.90 5.54
C GLU A 242 -23.15 -11.19 4.49
N ASN A 243 -23.46 -9.89 4.68
CA ASN A 243 -24.37 -9.16 3.80
C ASN A 243 -23.72 -8.62 2.54
N ALA A 244 -22.38 -8.51 2.50
CA ALA A 244 -21.66 -7.96 1.36
C ALA A 244 -21.04 -9.05 0.46
N SER A 245 -21.02 -10.32 0.90
CA SER A 245 -20.39 -11.41 0.15
C SER A 245 -21.26 -11.92 -0.98
N SER A 246 -20.62 -12.47 -2.00
CA SER A 246 -21.25 -13.18 -3.10
C SER A 246 -21.81 -14.54 -2.63
N THR A 247 -22.46 -15.27 -3.53
CA THR A 247 -23.03 -16.59 -3.24
C THR A 247 -21.95 -17.60 -2.86
N ASP A 248 -22.29 -18.59 -2.03
CA ASP A 248 -21.38 -19.68 -1.62
C ASP A 248 -20.76 -20.40 -2.83
N TYR A 249 -21.50 -20.55 -3.93
CA TYR A 249 -20.99 -21.12 -5.17
C TYR A 249 -19.85 -20.29 -5.76
N THR A 250 -20.05 -18.99 -5.87
CA THR A 250 -19.01 -18.05 -6.38
C THR A 250 -17.79 -18.06 -5.47
N LEU A 251 -17.99 -17.95 -4.15
CA LEU A 251 -16.90 -17.97 -3.17
C LEU A 251 -16.10 -19.28 -3.21
N THR A 252 -16.79 -20.42 -3.42
CA THR A 252 -16.13 -21.73 -3.57
C THR A 252 -15.25 -21.78 -4.81
N ILE A 253 -15.74 -21.33 -5.97
CA ILE A 253 -14.94 -21.27 -7.21
C ILE A 253 -13.74 -20.35 -7.01
N MET A 254 -13.94 -19.16 -6.45
CA MET A 254 -12.85 -18.22 -6.20
C MET A 254 -11.79 -18.78 -5.25
N SER A 255 -12.22 -19.50 -4.21
CA SER A 255 -11.32 -20.14 -3.25
C SER A 255 -10.44 -21.18 -3.93
N TRP A 256 -11.02 -22.04 -4.77
CA TRP A 256 -10.25 -23.00 -5.55
C TRP A 256 -9.31 -22.35 -6.57
N ALA A 257 -9.79 -21.32 -7.28
CA ALA A 257 -8.94 -20.55 -8.19
C ALA A 257 -7.76 -19.91 -7.45
N ALA A 258 -8.03 -19.25 -6.31
CA ALA A 258 -6.98 -18.65 -5.49
C ALA A 258 -5.98 -19.70 -4.98
N LEU A 259 -6.45 -20.85 -4.51
CA LEU A 259 -5.60 -21.93 -4.01
C LEU A 259 -4.61 -22.44 -5.07
N VAL A 260 -5.02 -22.47 -6.34
CA VAL A 260 -4.19 -22.93 -7.46
C VAL A 260 -3.32 -21.83 -8.01
N PHE A 261 -3.91 -20.67 -8.35
CA PHE A 261 -3.20 -19.61 -9.09
C PHE A 261 -2.33 -18.72 -8.20
N LEU A 262 -2.74 -18.44 -6.96
CA LEU A 262 -1.96 -17.59 -6.07
C LEU A 262 -0.55 -18.13 -5.78
N PRO A 263 -0.36 -19.44 -5.44
CA PRO A 263 0.98 -20.00 -5.28
C PRO A 263 1.83 -19.93 -6.56
N LEU A 264 1.23 -20.14 -7.74
CA LEU A 264 1.93 -20.04 -9.02
C LEU A 264 2.42 -18.61 -9.28
N VAL A 265 1.57 -17.62 -9.06
CA VAL A 265 1.92 -16.22 -9.23
C VAL A 265 2.99 -15.78 -8.22
N LEU A 266 2.87 -16.19 -6.96
CA LEU A 266 3.88 -15.91 -5.93
C LEU A 266 5.23 -16.56 -6.26
N ALA A 267 5.25 -17.80 -6.76
CA ALA A 267 6.46 -18.48 -7.21
C ALA A 267 7.09 -17.76 -8.40
N TYR A 268 6.30 -17.33 -9.39
CA TYR A 268 6.77 -16.54 -10.51
C TYR A 268 7.35 -15.19 -10.06
N GLN A 269 6.68 -14.51 -9.14
CA GLN A 269 7.17 -13.24 -8.59
C GLN A 269 8.47 -13.43 -7.81
N ALA A 270 8.56 -14.45 -6.97
CA ALA A 270 9.79 -14.80 -6.26
C ALA A 270 10.95 -15.09 -7.23
N TRP A 271 10.66 -15.83 -8.32
CA TRP A 271 11.64 -16.08 -9.38
C TRP A 271 12.10 -14.79 -10.08
N THR A 272 11.19 -13.88 -10.38
CA THR A 272 11.52 -12.56 -10.95
C THR A 272 12.45 -11.77 -10.02
N TYR A 273 12.15 -11.70 -8.72
CA TYR A 273 13.03 -11.07 -7.75
C TYR A 273 14.39 -11.75 -7.66
N TRP A 274 14.45 -13.07 -7.79
CA TRP A 274 15.70 -13.83 -7.80
C TRP A 274 16.54 -13.57 -9.06
N VAL A 275 15.92 -13.49 -10.24
CA VAL A 275 16.60 -13.17 -11.50
C VAL A 275 17.23 -11.77 -11.44
N PHE A 276 16.48 -10.79 -10.95
CA PHE A 276 16.94 -9.39 -10.84
C PHE A 276 17.59 -9.08 -9.49
N ARG A 277 18.15 -10.07 -8.78
CA ARG A 277 18.76 -9.84 -7.45
C ARG A 277 20.05 -9.07 -7.45
N LYS A 278 20.78 -9.01 -8.58
CA LYS A 278 22.06 -8.31 -8.66
C LYS A 278 21.92 -6.81 -8.46
N ARG A 279 22.96 -6.19 -7.86
CA ARG A 279 23.04 -4.73 -7.72
C ARG A 279 23.28 -4.07 -9.07
N VAL A 280 22.70 -2.90 -9.26
CA VAL A 280 22.96 -2.02 -10.42
C VAL A 280 24.19 -1.17 -10.08
N THR A 281 25.31 -1.47 -10.71
CA THR A 281 26.57 -0.73 -10.57
C THR A 281 26.77 0.23 -11.73
N ARG A 282 27.68 1.21 -11.59
CA ARG A 282 28.02 2.14 -12.69
C ARG A 282 28.51 1.41 -13.93
N ASP A 283 29.34 0.37 -13.77
CA ASP A 283 29.84 -0.44 -14.89
C ASP A 283 28.74 -1.12 -15.69
N VAL A 284 27.64 -1.53 -15.02
CA VAL A 284 26.48 -2.11 -15.70
C VAL A 284 25.73 -1.05 -16.51
N ILE A 285 25.61 0.17 -15.98
CA ILE A 285 24.95 1.28 -16.67
C ILE A 285 25.78 1.70 -17.90
N GLU A 286 27.11 1.85 -17.75
CA GLU A 286 28.02 2.22 -18.83
C GLU A 286 28.01 1.17 -19.95
N ARG A 287 28.06 -0.13 -19.62
CA ARG A 287 27.96 -1.20 -20.62
C ARG A 287 26.64 -1.20 -21.34
N ALA A 288 25.53 -0.94 -20.63
CA ALA A 288 24.21 -0.87 -21.24
C ALA A 288 24.07 0.33 -22.18
N SER A 289 24.66 1.49 -21.85
CA SER A 289 24.67 2.68 -22.71
C SER A 289 25.50 2.47 -23.99
N VAL A 290 26.62 1.77 -23.89
CA VAL A 290 27.46 1.43 -25.06
C VAL A 290 26.79 0.41 -25.98
N ALA A 291 26.00 -0.51 -25.43
CA ALA A 291 25.27 -1.52 -26.21
C ALA A 291 24.02 -0.99 -26.89
N ALA A 292 23.56 0.21 -26.51
CA ALA A 292 22.35 0.86 -27.09
C ALA A 292 22.67 1.82 -28.26
N HIS A 293 23.97 2.03 -28.55
CA HIS A 293 24.51 2.74 -29.72
C HIS A 293 25.18 1.77 -30.70
#